data_04c11bf6a3a730de67162e28e75424ec
#
_entry.id   04c11bf6a3a730de67162e28e75424ec
#
_cell.length_a   1.000
_cell.length_b   1.000
_cell.length_c   1.000
_cell.angle_alpha   90.00
_cell.angle_beta   90.00
_cell.angle_gamma   90.00
#
_symmetry.space_group_name_H-M   'P 1'
#
loop_
_entity.id
_entity.type
_entity.pdbx_description
1 polymer ?
#
loop_
_entity_poly.entity_id
_entity_poly.type
_entity_poly.pdbx_seq_one_letter_code
_entity_poly.pdbx_strand_id
1 'polypeptide(L)'
;MVRSPAPALAAAAALAFAAAAAPASASPAGIDTGRASAQRAVVYRATAPFQRHAAAVKAGYVPDKYCVVDRAGSGALGYPHFNHAYDNSVDPAKPAALYYEDDGHGGKRLLGVQWVVYDRDQDTGTDDDRPTLLGRPFTGPHRGNFPGQPVHYALHLWLWKKNPSGTFATYNPAVTCLPGTTRPKPPASPSP
;
A
#
# COMPACT_ATOMS: atom_id res chain seq x y z
N MET A 1 -82.51 39.90 42.00
CA MET A 1 -82.06 39.74 40.61
C MET A 1 -80.59 39.34 40.60
N VAL A 2 -80.37 38.07 40.48
CA VAL A 2 -78.98 37.46 40.55
C VAL A 2 -78.60 37.06 39.13
N ARG A 3 -77.54 37.65 38.61
CA ARG A 3 -76.97 37.26 37.29
C ARG A 3 -75.93 36.24 37.51
N SER A 4 -76.08 35.08 36.92
CA SER A 4 -75.07 34.04 36.82
C SER A 4 -74.01 34.38 35.78
N PRO A 5 -72.74 34.13 36.00
CA PRO A 5 -71.69 34.19 34.98
C PRO A 5 -71.61 32.90 34.18
N ALA A 6 -71.35 33.03 32.85
CA ALA A 6 -71.14 31.95 31.91
C ALA A 6 -69.71 31.39 32.03
N PRO A 7 -69.49 30.11 31.72
CA PRO A 7 -68.16 29.53 31.77
C PRO A 7 -67.32 29.85 30.50
N ALA A 8 -66.08 30.23 30.71
CA ALA A 8 -65.10 30.43 29.65
C ALA A 8 -64.54 29.06 29.17
N LEU A 9 -64.65 28.78 27.87
CA LEU A 9 -63.99 27.66 27.23
C LEU A 9 -62.52 28.00 27.04
N ALA A 10 -61.66 27.22 27.68
CA ALA A 10 -60.23 27.24 27.43
C ALA A 10 -59.86 26.30 26.22
N ALA A 11 -59.43 26.88 25.13
CA ALA A 11 -58.92 26.14 23.99
C ALA A 11 -57.44 25.72 24.27
N ALA A 12 -57.24 24.43 24.41
CA ALA A 12 -55.88 23.88 24.51
C ALA A 12 -55.29 23.72 23.10
N ALA A 13 -54.27 24.51 22.76
CA ALA A 13 -53.50 24.37 21.54
C ALA A 13 -52.47 23.28 21.74
N ALA A 14 -52.61 22.14 21.05
CA ALA A 14 -51.62 21.08 21.01
C ALA A 14 -50.51 21.47 20.03
N LEU A 15 -49.33 21.77 20.55
CA LEU A 15 -48.10 21.95 19.78
C LEU A 15 -47.55 20.56 19.39
N ALA A 16 -47.70 20.19 18.11
CA ALA A 16 -47.04 19.02 17.55
C ALA A 16 -45.57 19.34 17.31
N PHE A 17 -44.66 18.73 18.11
CA PHE A 17 -43.23 18.73 17.82
C PHE A 17 -42.94 17.74 16.70
N ALA A 18 -42.65 18.23 15.51
CA ALA A 18 -42.09 17.44 14.45
C ALA A 18 -40.61 17.17 14.80
N ALA A 19 -40.32 15.95 15.22
CA ALA A 19 -38.94 15.48 15.37
C ALA A 19 -38.27 15.38 13.97
N ALA A 20 -37.45 16.36 13.64
CA ALA A 20 -36.59 16.29 12.48
C ALA A 20 -35.55 15.15 12.70
N ALA A 21 -35.66 14.06 11.94
CA ALA A 21 -34.67 13.03 11.91
C ALA A 21 -33.37 13.63 11.36
N ALA A 22 -32.34 13.70 12.19
CA ALA A 22 -31.00 14.08 11.76
C ALA A 22 -30.50 13.08 10.72
N PRO A 23 -29.85 13.51 9.62
CA PRO A 23 -29.25 12.58 8.68
C PRO A 23 -28.20 11.75 9.43
N ALA A 24 -28.30 10.42 9.32
CA ALA A 24 -27.30 9.52 9.83
C ALA A 24 -25.97 9.85 9.16
N SER A 25 -25.03 10.38 9.94
CA SER A 25 -23.65 10.57 9.48
C SER A 25 -23.12 9.20 9.05
N ALA A 26 -22.86 9.04 7.75
CA ALA A 26 -22.18 7.86 7.24
C ALA A 26 -20.82 7.82 7.94
N SER A 27 -20.59 6.82 8.78
CA SER A 27 -19.28 6.55 9.35
C SER A 27 -18.29 6.42 8.19
N PRO A 28 -17.10 7.03 8.25
CA PRO A 28 -16.06 6.79 7.26
C PRO A 28 -15.88 5.28 7.19
N ALA A 29 -15.88 4.72 5.96
CA ALA A 29 -15.82 3.29 5.71
C ALA A 29 -14.67 2.71 6.54
N GLY A 30 -15.01 2.00 7.62
CA GLY A 30 -14.04 1.35 8.47
C GLY A 30 -13.23 0.43 7.58
N ILE A 31 -11.91 0.56 7.63
CA ILE A 31 -11.00 -0.38 6.95
C ILE A 31 -11.51 -1.76 7.38
N ASP A 32 -11.96 -2.57 6.40
CA ASP A 32 -12.39 -3.93 6.68
C ASP A 32 -11.18 -4.74 7.13
N THR A 33 -10.92 -4.69 8.44
CA THR A 33 -9.75 -5.31 9.07
C THR A 33 -9.78 -6.82 8.89
N GLY A 34 -10.96 -7.43 8.80
CA GLY A 34 -11.11 -8.85 8.53
C GLY A 34 -10.66 -9.21 7.12
N ARG A 35 -11.09 -8.45 6.12
CA ARG A 35 -10.67 -8.63 4.73
C ARG A 35 -9.17 -8.40 4.54
N ALA A 36 -8.65 -7.32 5.10
CA ALA A 36 -7.21 -7.02 5.03
C ALA A 36 -6.36 -8.11 5.69
N SER A 37 -6.81 -8.67 6.83
CA SER A 37 -6.16 -9.79 7.51
C SER A 37 -6.19 -11.06 6.67
N ALA A 38 -7.34 -11.39 6.07
CA ALA A 38 -7.48 -12.54 5.17
C ALA A 38 -6.56 -12.40 3.94
N GLN A 39 -6.52 -11.23 3.31
CA GLN A 39 -5.60 -10.96 2.20
C GLN A 39 -4.13 -11.11 2.60
N ARG A 40 -3.73 -10.64 3.79
CA ARG A 40 -2.37 -10.85 4.32
C ARG A 40 -2.03 -12.32 4.47
N ALA A 41 -2.95 -13.14 4.96
CA ALA A 41 -2.77 -14.59 5.05
C ALA A 41 -2.59 -15.23 3.68
N VAL A 42 -3.27 -14.72 2.62
CA VAL A 42 -3.06 -15.14 1.23
C VAL A 42 -1.64 -14.81 0.79
N VAL A 43 -1.18 -13.56 0.98
CA VAL A 43 0.21 -13.15 0.64
C VAL A 43 1.21 -14.06 1.31
N TYR A 44 1.05 -14.30 2.62
CA TYR A 44 1.97 -15.15 3.39
C TYR A 44 2.06 -16.55 2.79
N ARG A 45 0.91 -17.21 2.53
CA ARG A 45 0.88 -18.55 1.94
C ARG A 45 1.46 -18.60 0.54
N ALA A 46 1.14 -17.61 -0.29
CA ALA A 46 1.63 -17.55 -1.68
C ALA A 46 3.14 -17.32 -1.75
N THR A 47 3.72 -16.59 -0.79
CA THR A 47 5.15 -16.23 -0.83
C THR A 47 6.04 -17.06 0.09
N ALA A 48 5.47 -17.87 1.00
CA ALA A 48 6.24 -18.76 1.87
C ALA A 48 7.19 -19.71 1.12
N PRO A 49 6.84 -20.31 -0.03
CA PRO A 49 7.76 -21.12 -0.81
C PRO A 49 9.00 -20.37 -1.27
N PHE A 50 8.91 -19.06 -1.44
CA PHE A 50 9.97 -18.17 -1.93
C PHE A 50 11.00 -17.79 -0.86
N GLN A 51 10.85 -18.26 0.38
CA GLN A 51 11.96 -18.33 1.34
C GLN A 51 13.13 -19.13 0.77
N ARG A 52 12.85 -20.09 -0.08
CA ARG A 52 13.87 -20.74 -0.93
C ARG A 52 14.04 -19.91 -2.20
N HIS A 53 15.09 -19.12 -2.27
CA HIS A 53 15.38 -18.21 -3.38
C HIS A 53 15.23 -18.88 -4.77
N ALA A 54 15.75 -20.11 -4.93
CA ALA A 54 15.61 -20.86 -6.18
C ALA A 54 14.15 -21.13 -6.59
N ALA A 55 13.23 -21.22 -5.63
CA ALA A 55 11.81 -21.39 -5.95
C ALA A 55 11.20 -20.11 -6.55
N ALA A 56 11.64 -18.93 -6.08
CA ALA A 56 11.21 -17.66 -6.66
C ALA A 56 11.71 -17.51 -8.11
N VAL A 57 12.98 -17.82 -8.35
CA VAL A 57 13.57 -17.79 -9.70
C VAL A 57 12.82 -18.75 -10.64
N LYS A 58 12.53 -19.96 -10.19
CA LYS A 58 11.74 -20.95 -10.97
C LYS A 58 10.32 -20.46 -11.25
N ALA A 59 9.73 -19.65 -10.35
CA ALA A 59 8.40 -19.05 -10.52
C ALA A 59 8.41 -17.79 -11.42
N GLY A 60 9.56 -17.44 -12.03
CA GLY A 60 9.67 -16.33 -12.98
C GLY A 60 10.08 -14.99 -12.36
N TYR A 61 10.46 -14.95 -11.09
CA TYR A 61 11.03 -13.74 -10.50
C TYR A 61 12.50 -13.58 -10.93
N VAL A 62 12.79 -12.50 -11.63
CA VAL A 62 14.12 -12.20 -12.17
C VAL A 62 14.92 -11.39 -11.13
N PRO A 63 16.07 -11.89 -10.64
CA PRO A 63 16.87 -11.17 -9.67
C PRO A 63 17.48 -9.89 -10.25
N ASP A 64 17.35 -8.75 -9.54
CA ASP A 64 18.23 -7.60 -9.75
C ASP A 64 19.58 -7.92 -9.09
N LYS A 65 20.66 -7.61 -9.79
CA LYS A 65 22.02 -7.75 -9.27
C LYS A 65 22.40 -6.69 -8.25
N TYR A 66 21.61 -5.61 -8.16
CA TYR A 66 21.89 -4.50 -7.26
C TYR A 66 20.97 -4.50 -6.04
N CYS A 67 21.57 -4.24 -4.90
CA CYS A 67 20.84 -3.88 -3.69
C CYS A 67 20.34 -2.43 -3.80
N VAL A 68 19.05 -2.20 -3.58
CA VAL A 68 18.41 -0.91 -3.71
C VAL A 68 18.37 -0.21 -2.36
N VAL A 69 19.01 0.97 -2.28
CA VAL A 69 18.99 1.84 -1.10
C VAL A 69 18.21 3.13 -1.40
N ASP A 70 17.59 3.67 -0.37
CA ASP A 70 17.13 5.06 -0.42
C ASP A 70 18.31 6.02 -0.27
N ARG A 71 18.50 6.88 -1.26
CA ARG A 71 19.57 7.89 -1.23
C ARG A 71 19.33 8.99 -0.20
N ALA A 72 18.09 9.16 0.27
CA ALA A 72 17.73 10.06 1.35
C ALA A 72 17.97 9.48 2.75
N GLY A 73 18.36 8.19 2.83
CA GLY A 73 18.76 7.56 4.10
C GLY A 73 17.64 6.87 4.86
N SER A 74 16.46 6.65 4.25
CA SER A 74 15.34 5.95 4.92
C SER A 74 15.54 4.42 5.03
N GLY A 75 16.65 3.87 4.53
CA GLY A 75 16.96 2.45 4.54
C GLY A 75 17.08 1.83 3.14
N ALA A 76 16.72 0.56 3.01
CA ALA A 76 16.86 -0.16 1.75
C ALA A 76 15.66 -1.07 1.46
N LEU A 77 15.51 -1.47 0.19
CA LEU A 77 14.63 -2.57 -0.25
C LEU A 77 15.36 -3.92 -0.19
N GLY A 78 16.69 -3.93 -0.26
CA GLY A 78 17.47 -5.12 -0.56
C GLY A 78 17.56 -5.37 -2.07
N TYR A 79 17.60 -6.64 -2.46
CA TYR A 79 17.65 -7.06 -3.86
C TYR A 79 16.23 -7.35 -4.37
N PRO A 80 15.63 -6.49 -5.20
CA PRO A 80 14.32 -6.76 -5.77
C PRO A 80 14.43 -7.83 -6.86
N HIS A 81 13.45 -8.72 -6.88
CA HIS A 81 13.28 -9.74 -7.91
C HIS A 81 11.91 -9.51 -8.53
N PHE A 82 11.85 -9.10 -9.80
CA PHE A 82 10.61 -8.76 -10.48
C PHE A 82 10.05 -9.91 -11.31
N ASN A 83 8.74 -10.09 -11.25
CA ASN A 83 7.97 -10.88 -12.20
C ASN A 83 6.95 -9.96 -12.88
N HIS A 84 7.32 -9.42 -14.04
CA HIS A 84 6.48 -8.47 -14.79
C HIS A 84 5.18 -9.06 -15.33
N ALA A 85 5.01 -10.39 -15.30
CA ALA A 85 3.72 -11.01 -15.59
C ALA A 85 2.66 -10.70 -14.52
N TYR A 86 3.08 -10.18 -13.37
CA TYR A 86 2.20 -9.77 -12.26
C TYR A 86 2.06 -8.25 -12.14
N ASP A 87 2.64 -7.45 -13.03
CA ASP A 87 2.35 -6.03 -13.12
C ASP A 87 0.84 -5.82 -13.38
N ASN A 88 0.31 -4.71 -12.85
CA ASN A 88 -1.12 -4.38 -12.87
C ASN A 88 -2.04 -5.33 -12.07
N SER A 89 -1.48 -6.29 -11.33
CA SER A 89 -2.26 -7.17 -10.47
C SER A 89 -2.52 -6.52 -9.11
N VAL A 90 -3.77 -6.62 -8.64
CA VAL A 90 -4.17 -6.35 -7.25
C VAL A 90 -4.55 -7.66 -6.53
N ASP A 91 -4.13 -8.80 -7.06
CA ASP A 91 -4.28 -10.11 -6.42
C ASP A 91 -3.23 -10.25 -5.30
N PRO A 92 -3.64 -10.47 -4.04
CA PRO A 92 -2.71 -10.66 -2.94
C PRO A 92 -1.75 -11.85 -3.14
N ALA A 93 -2.10 -12.84 -3.98
CA ALA A 93 -1.23 -13.98 -4.28
C ALA A 93 -0.15 -13.69 -5.35
N LYS A 94 -0.23 -12.54 -6.04
CA LYS A 94 0.61 -12.22 -7.20
C LYS A 94 1.35 -10.89 -7.03
N PRO A 95 2.24 -10.75 -6.03
CA PRO A 95 3.08 -9.56 -5.96
C PRO A 95 4.02 -9.50 -7.17
N ALA A 96 4.20 -8.29 -7.74
CA ALA A 96 5.08 -8.07 -8.88
C ALA A 96 6.57 -8.15 -8.52
N ALA A 97 6.91 -7.93 -7.24
CA ALA A 97 8.29 -8.05 -6.77
C ALA A 97 8.39 -8.71 -5.40
N LEU A 98 9.53 -9.38 -5.19
CA LEU A 98 10.00 -9.94 -3.93
C LEU A 98 11.30 -9.23 -3.55
N TYR A 99 11.48 -8.94 -2.25
CA TYR A 99 12.70 -8.31 -1.74
C TYR A 99 13.52 -9.30 -0.94
N TYR A 100 14.81 -9.33 -1.24
CA TYR A 100 15.76 -10.21 -0.56
C TYR A 100 16.93 -9.43 0.03
N GLU A 101 17.53 -9.98 1.09
CA GLU A 101 18.84 -9.58 1.58
C GLU A 101 19.79 -10.78 1.55
N ASP A 102 21.09 -10.53 1.65
CA ASP A 102 22.06 -11.59 1.87
C ASP A 102 21.85 -12.21 3.25
N ASP A 103 21.87 -13.55 3.34
CA ASP A 103 21.67 -14.29 4.59
C ASP A 103 22.96 -14.44 5.41
N GLY A 104 24.08 -13.93 4.90
CA GLY A 104 25.40 -14.04 5.51
C GLY A 104 26.13 -15.38 5.22
N HIS A 105 25.48 -16.28 4.50
CA HIS A 105 26.01 -17.63 4.19
C HIS A 105 26.07 -17.89 2.68
N GLY A 106 26.01 -16.83 1.86
CA GLY A 106 26.01 -16.91 0.40
C GLY A 106 24.64 -17.16 -0.22
N GLY A 107 23.60 -17.21 0.58
CA GLY A 107 22.19 -17.30 0.17
C GLY A 107 21.43 -15.98 0.28
N LYS A 108 20.13 -16.05 0.03
CA LYS A 108 19.20 -14.93 0.09
C LYS A 108 18.05 -15.24 1.03
N ARG A 109 17.64 -14.25 1.84
CA ARG A 109 16.49 -14.31 2.73
C ARG A 109 15.40 -13.36 2.25
N LEU A 110 14.17 -13.85 2.11
CA LEU A 110 13.01 -13.05 1.74
C LEU A 110 12.65 -12.07 2.86
N LEU A 111 12.35 -10.83 2.50
CA LEU A 111 12.04 -9.73 3.42
C LEU A 111 10.60 -9.26 3.32
N GLY A 112 10.15 -9.04 2.09
CA GLY A 112 8.86 -8.43 1.79
C GLY A 112 8.53 -8.53 0.32
N VAL A 113 7.42 -7.91 -0.05
CA VAL A 113 6.86 -7.97 -1.41
C VAL A 113 6.37 -6.61 -1.86
N GLN A 114 6.14 -6.45 -3.18
CA GLN A 114 5.56 -5.25 -3.77
C GLN A 114 4.58 -5.60 -4.88
N TRP A 115 3.50 -4.85 -4.96
CA TRP A 115 2.63 -4.76 -6.13
C TRP A 115 2.92 -3.47 -6.88
N VAL A 116 2.82 -3.54 -8.20
CA VAL A 116 3.01 -2.41 -9.12
C VAL A 116 1.80 -2.35 -10.04
N VAL A 117 1.16 -1.20 -10.13
CA VAL A 117 0.06 -0.93 -11.04
C VAL A 117 0.40 0.32 -11.84
N TYR A 118 0.36 0.22 -13.17
CA TYR A 118 0.66 1.35 -14.03
C TYR A 118 -0.48 2.36 -13.96
N ASP A 119 -0.10 3.61 -13.87
CA ASP A 119 -0.99 4.74 -13.97
C ASP A 119 -1.56 4.82 -15.39
N ARG A 120 -2.88 4.99 -15.53
CA ARG A 120 -3.57 4.84 -16.82
C ARG A 120 -3.24 5.95 -17.78
N ASP A 121 -3.22 7.18 -17.30
CA ASP A 121 -2.96 8.37 -18.12
C ASP A 121 -1.48 8.78 -18.15
N GLN A 122 -0.64 8.12 -17.35
CA GLN A 122 0.80 8.36 -17.23
C GLN A 122 1.15 9.78 -16.75
N ASP A 123 0.20 10.48 -16.09
CA ASP A 123 0.38 11.81 -15.54
C ASP A 123 0.55 11.77 -14.01
N THR A 124 1.72 12.11 -13.52
CA THR A 124 1.97 12.18 -12.07
C THR A 124 1.20 13.29 -11.34
N GLY A 125 0.50 14.16 -12.08
CA GLY A 125 -0.36 15.21 -11.53
C GLY A 125 -1.78 14.79 -11.26
N THR A 126 -2.22 13.63 -11.75
CA THR A 126 -3.55 13.04 -11.54
C THR A 126 -3.50 11.82 -10.65
N ASP A 127 -4.64 11.41 -10.07
CA ASP A 127 -4.71 10.36 -9.05
C ASP A 127 -6.10 9.70 -9.00
N ASP A 128 -6.76 9.62 -10.13
CA ASP A 128 -8.16 9.19 -10.21
C ASP A 128 -8.34 7.66 -10.32
N ASP A 129 -7.26 6.92 -10.59
CA ASP A 129 -7.28 5.47 -10.76
C ASP A 129 -6.42 4.69 -9.72
N ARG A 130 -6.04 5.36 -8.63
CA ARG A 130 -5.24 4.77 -7.53
C ARG A 130 -5.84 3.47 -7.00
N PRO A 131 -5.16 2.33 -7.10
CA PRO A 131 -5.67 1.06 -6.60
C PRO A 131 -5.56 0.95 -5.08
N THR A 132 -6.31 0.00 -4.53
CA THR A 132 -6.25 -0.39 -3.12
C THR A 132 -6.06 -1.89 -2.97
N LEU A 133 -5.27 -2.31 -1.99
CA LEU A 133 -5.09 -3.71 -1.62
C LEU A 133 -4.74 -3.79 -0.12
N LEU A 134 -5.11 -4.85 0.57
CA LEU A 134 -4.83 -5.03 2.01
C LEU A 134 -5.39 -3.89 2.88
N GLY A 135 -6.49 -3.26 2.44
CA GLY A 135 -7.08 -2.10 3.09
C GLY A 135 -6.22 -0.82 3.00
N ARG A 136 -5.28 -0.75 2.05
CA ARG A 136 -4.38 0.39 1.85
C ARG A 136 -4.43 0.88 0.41
N PRO A 137 -4.50 2.21 0.19
CA PRO A 137 -4.22 2.77 -1.11
C PRO A 137 -2.73 2.57 -1.43
N PHE A 138 -2.43 2.37 -2.71
CA PHE A 138 -1.05 2.36 -3.20
C PHE A 138 -0.43 3.75 -3.07
N THR A 139 0.89 3.83 -2.97
CA THR A 139 1.65 5.09 -3.06
C THR A 139 1.91 5.44 -4.53
N GLY A 140 2.06 6.71 -4.81
CA GLY A 140 2.26 7.22 -6.19
C GLY A 140 1.18 8.24 -6.57
N PRO A 141 1.00 8.52 -7.88
CA PRO A 141 1.78 7.95 -8.98
C PRO A 141 3.24 8.40 -8.95
N HIS A 142 4.14 7.48 -9.27
CA HIS A 142 5.58 7.72 -9.31
C HIS A 142 6.11 7.64 -10.73
N ARG A 143 7.04 8.51 -11.09
CA ARG A 143 7.82 8.36 -12.34
C ARG A 143 8.60 7.05 -12.30
N GLY A 144 8.80 6.46 -13.47
CA GLY A 144 9.65 5.28 -13.60
C GLY A 144 11.08 5.53 -13.07
N ASN A 145 11.69 4.50 -12.48
CA ASN A 145 13.03 4.54 -11.92
C ASN A 145 14.12 4.29 -12.98
N PHE A 146 13.73 3.87 -14.18
CA PHE A 146 14.64 3.60 -15.32
C PHE A 146 13.95 3.94 -16.64
N PRO A 147 14.71 4.18 -17.73
CA PRO A 147 14.13 4.50 -19.04
C PRO A 147 13.12 3.43 -19.51
N GLY A 148 11.93 3.86 -19.91
CA GLY A 148 10.86 3.00 -20.39
C GLY A 148 9.96 2.39 -19.29
N GLN A 149 10.25 2.59 -18.01
CA GLN A 149 9.32 2.22 -16.96
C GLN A 149 8.15 3.21 -16.91
N PRO A 150 6.90 2.73 -17.01
CA PRO A 150 5.72 3.59 -16.94
C PRO A 150 5.60 4.32 -15.59
N VAL A 151 4.82 5.43 -15.59
CA VAL A 151 4.31 5.99 -14.34
C VAL A 151 3.47 4.94 -13.63
N HIS A 152 3.61 4.81 -12.32
CA HIS A 152 3.01 3.69 -11.60
C HIS A 152 2.70 4.01 -10.14
N TYR A 153 1.77 3.25 -9.61
CA TYR A 153 1.50 3.12 -8.17
C TYR A 153 2.21 1.89 -7.61
N ALA A 154 2.60 1.95 -6.35
CA ALA A 154 3.26 0.85 -5.66
C ALA A 154 2.67 0.61 -4.28
N LEU A 155 2.56 -0.66 -3.88
CA LEU A 155 2.26 -1.05 -2.51
C LEU A 155 3.33 -2.01 -2.02
N HIS A 156 4.02 -1.64 -0.95
CA HIS A 156 5.04 -2.46 -0.29
C HIS A 156 4.42 -3.18 0.90
N LEU A 157 4.90 -4.39 1.21
CA LEU A 157 4.50 -5.13 2.40
C LEU A 157 5.70 -5.91 2.97
N TRP A 158 6.12 -5.54 4.18
CA TRP A 158 7.18 -6.21 4.94
C TRP A 158 6.57 -7.31 5.81
N LEU A 159 6.62 -8.55 5.34
CA LEU A 159 6.05 -9.72 5.99
C LEU A 159 7.07 -10.53 6.77
N TRP A 160 8.29 -10.67 6.23
CA TRP A 160 9.30 -11.61 6.68
C TRP A 160 10.40 -10.94 7.48
N LYS A 161 10.52 -9.62 7.37
CA LYS A 161 11.40 -8.78 8.18
C LYS A 161 10.61 -7.60 8.73
N LYS A 162 10.67 -7.40 10.05
CA LYS A 162 10.04 -6.23 10.68
C LYS A 162 10.64 -4.95 10.10
N ASN A 163 9.77 -4.01 9.77
CA ASN A 163 10.17 -2.67 9.33
C ASN A 163 9.84 -1.66 10.44
N PRO A 164 10.84 -1.03 11.08
CA PRO A 164 10.62 -0.01 12.10
C PRO A 164 9.82 1.20 11.61
N SER A 165 9.95 1.56 10.33
CA SER A 165 9.22 2.66 9.70
C SER A 165 7.77 2.31 9.34
N GLY A 166 7.34 1.07 9.56
CA GLY A 166 5.99 0.60 9.30
C GLY A 166 5.92 -0.53 8.28
N THR A 167 4.90 -1.38 8.43
CA THR A 167 4.72 -2.60 7.61
C THR A 167 4.56 -2.30 6.11
N PHE A 168 4.10 -1.11 5.75
CA PHE A 168 3.85 -0.68 4.37
C PHE A 168 4.81 0.43 3.91
N ALA A 169 5.81 0.80 4.71
CA ALA A 169 6.79 1.80 4.28
C ALA A 169 7.63 1.29 3.10
N THR A 170 8.01 2.20 2.22
CA THR A 170 8.77 1.86 1.00
C THR A 170 10.11 1.23 1.35
N TYR A 171 10.89 1.88 2.21
CA TYR A 171 12.21 1.42 2.62
C TYR A 171 12.20 0.91 4.05
N ASN A 172 13.15 0.05 4.38
CA ASN A 172 13.32 -0.51 5.71
C ASN A 172 14.71 -0.15 6.25
N PRO A 173 14.81 0.65 7.33
CA PRO A 173 16.09 1.03 7.92
C PRO A 173 16.86 -0.14 8.54
N ALA A 174 16.18 -1.28 8.79
CA ALA A 174 16.84 -2.50 9.26
C ALA A 174 17.41 -3.37 8.14
N VAL A 175 17.30 -2.94 6.87
CA VAL A 175 17.92 -3.58 5.70
C VAL A 175 19.13 -2.77 5.28
N THR A 176 20.27 -3.44 5.13
CA THR A 176 21.52 -2.84 4.71
C THR A 176 22.05 -3.53 3.46
N CYS A 177 22.60 -2.76 2.54
CA CYS A 177 23.30 -3.28 1.38
C CYS A 177 24.78 -3.41 1.68
N LEU A 178 25.40 -4.51 1.27
CA LEU A 178 26.84 -4.70 1.41
C LEU A 178 27.60 -3.67 0.54
N PRO A 179 28.81 -3.24 0.94
CA PRO A 179 29.64 -2.36 0.13
C PRO A 179 29.82 -2.91 -1.29
N GLY A 180 29.73 -2.04 -2.29
CA GLY A 180 29.90 -2.41 -3.70
C GLY A 180 28.71 -3.12 -4.36
N THR A 181 27.64 -3.41 -3.62
CA THR A 181 26.45 -4.09 -4.17
C THR A 181 25.35 -3.15 -4.66
N THR A 182 25.46 -1.84 -4.39
CA THR A 182 24.47 -0.85 -4.84
C THR A 182 24.76 -0.43 -6.28
N ARG A 183 23.68 -0.01 -7.00
CA ARG A 183 23.83 0.51 -8.36
C ARG A 183 24.72 1.75 -8.36
N PRO A 184 25.73 1.83 -9.23
CA PRO A 184 26.56 3.02 -9.37
C PRO A 184 25.71 4.27 -9.58
N LYS A 185 26.12 5.38 -8.99
CA LYS A 185 25.47 6.68 -9.29
C LYS A 185 25.77 7.01 -10.76
N PRO A 186 24.76 7.40 -11.56
CA PRO A 186 25.04 7.91 -12.90
C PRO A 186 26.02 9.08 -12.82
N PRO A 187 26.93 9.23 -13.80
CA PRO A 187 27.76 10.40 -13.88
C PRO A 187 26.86 11.65 -13.84
N ALA A 188 27.32 12.70 -13.18
CA ALA A 188 26.61 13.98 -13.19
C ALA A 188 26.49 14.42 -14.65
N SER A 189 25.27 14.77 -15.10
CA SER A 189 25.10 15.41 -16.40
C SER A 189 26.00 16.64 -16.42
N PRO A 190 26.77 16.88 -17.51
CA PRO A 190 27.49 18.14 -17.62
C PRO A 190 26.49 19.28 -17.48
N SER A 191 26.82 20.22 -16.62
CA SER A 191 26.04 21.46 -16.48
C SER A 191 26.02 22.17 -17.85
N PRO A 192 24.88 22.73 -18.28
CA PRO A 192 24.76 23.47 -19.53
C PRO A 192 25.65 24.71 -19.55
#